data_158587f960585a9879f5d27bec86228d
#
_entry.id   158587f960585a9879f5d27bec86228d
#
_cell.length_a   1.000
_cell.length_b   1.000
_cell.length_c   1.000
_cell.angle_alpha   90.00
_cell.angle_beta   90.00
_cell.angle_gamma   90.00
#
_symmetry.space_group_name_H-M   'P 1'
#
loop_
_entity.id
_entity.type
_entity.pdbx_description
1 polymer ?
#
loop_
_entity_poly.entity_id
_entity_poly.type
_entity_poly.pdbx_seq_one_letter_code
_entity_poly.pdbx_strand_id
1 'polypeptide(L)'
;KSGRIKNHFPSVAGCIYSDDRGNSWKPGFVTQGIENANETTVVQMCSSNFLFNFRNERFEKCRVMGIADAQISKLIKVWSETSLPDPTCFGSMVKADKKLFFVNCAHNDPAGFYGERIHLTVYESQDEAVTWKPLFEVDEKGGYADIGADEKGLYILYERGVAGRVKMLLLKRYIW
;
A
#
# COMPACT_ATOMS: atom_id res chain seq x y z
N LYS A 1 11.16 -7.61 -32.48
CA LYS A 1 10.01 -6.94 -31.82
C LYS A 1 10.04 -7.39 -30.38
N SER A 2 10.47 -6.52 -29.46
CA SER A 2 10.50 -6.79 -28.03
C SER A 2 9.06 -6.91 -27.55
N GLY A 3 8.62 -8.10 -27.24
CA GLY A 3 7.34 -8.33 -26.55
C GLY A 3 7.43 -7.82 -25.12
N ARG A 4 7.34 -6.52 -24.91
CA ARG A 4 7.06 -5.98 -23.59
C ARG A 4 5.64 -6.41 -23.25
N ILE A 5 5.51 -7.19 -22.18
CA ILE A 5 4.23 -7.29 -21.48
C ILE A 5 3.92 -5.87 -21.03
N LYS A 6 3.02 -5.21 -21.72
CA LYS A 6 2.78 -3.77 -21.54
C LYS A 6 1.87 -3.46 -20.36
N ASN A 7 1.20 -4.47 -19.78
CA ASN A 7 0.09 -4.21 -18.85
C ASN A 7 0.06 -5.27 -17.76
N HIS A 8 -0.16 -4.84 -16.52
CA HIS A 8 -0.43 -5.70 -15.37
C HIS A 8 -1.91 -6.10 -15.30
N PHE A 9 -2.66 -5.97 -16.38
CA PHE A 9 -4.09 -6.22 -16.39
C PHE A 9 -4.52 -7.11 -17.56
N PRO A 10 -5.61 -7.86 -17.39
CA PRO A 10 -6.43 -7.88 -16.16
C PRO A 10 -5.70 -8.52 -14.98
N SER A 11 -5.85 -7.95 -13.79
CA SER A 11 -5.28 -8.49 -12.55
C SER A 11 -6.27 -8.45 -11.40
N VAL A 12 -6.12 -9.39 -10.48
CA VAL A 12 -6.85 -9.46 -9.21
C VAL A 12 -5.84 -9.66 -8.08
N ALA A 13 -6.16 -9.15 -6.91
CA ALA A 13 -5.43 -9.42 -5.69
C ALA A 13 -6.18 -10.48 -4.86
N GLY A 14 -5.45 -11.20 -4.03
CA GLY A 14 -6.02 -12.16 -3.12
C GLY A 14 -5.07 -12.38 -1.94
N CYS A 15 -5.47 -13.21 -1.01
CA CYS A 15 -4.64 -13.54 0.13
C CYS A 15 -4.64 -15.05 0.41
N ILE A 16 -3.59 -15.48 1.06
CA ILE A 16 -3.49 -16.76 1.75
C ILE A 16 -3.22 -16.47 3.22
N TYR A 17 -3.64 -17.33 4.10
CA TYR A 17 -3.43 -17.21 5.54
C TYR A 17 -3.09 -18.55 6.18
N SER A 18 -2.47 -18.49 7.35
CA SER A 18 -2.10 -19.65 8.16
C SER A 18 -2.59 -19.46 9.59
N ASP A 19 -3.24 -20.49 10.14
CA ASP A 19 -3.68 -20.55 11.55
C ASP A 19 -2.71 -21.37 12.43
N ASP A 20 -1.66 -21.94 11.82
CA ASP A 20 -0.75 -22.89 12.46
C ASP A 20 0.72 -22.46 12.36
N ARG A 21 0.95 -21.15 12.40
CA ARG A 21 2.29 -20.52 12.34
C ARG A 21 3.07 -20.85 11.07
N GLY A 22 2.38 -20.96 9.94
CA GLY A 22 2.99 -21.16 8.64
C GLY A 22 3.21 -22.64 8.27
N ASN A 23 2.78 -23.61 9.07
CA ASN A 23 2.89 -25.04 8.74
C ASN A 23 1.93 -25.42 7.60
N SER A 24 0.75 -24.80 7.53
CA SER A 24 -0.16 -24.92 6.39
C SER A 24 -0.74 -23.57 6.01
N TRP A 25 -1.19 -23.47 4.75
CA TRP A 25 -1.72 -22.23 4.18
C TRP A 25 -3.08 -22.49 3.53
N LYS A 26 -4.01 -21.58 3.74
CA LYS A 26 -5.36 -21.62 3.19
C LYS A 26 -5.61 -20.43 2.29
N PRO A 27 -6.38 -20.58 1.20
CA PRO A 27 -6.81 -19.43 0.42
C PRO A 27 -7.82 -18.60 1.21
N GLY A 28 -7.66 -17.30 1.19
CA GLY A 28 -8.66 -16.33 1.60
C GLY A 28 -9.49 -15.84 0.42
N PHE A 29 -9.91 -14.57 0.46
CA PHE A 29 -10.67 -13.98 -0.63
C PHE A 29 -9.79 -13.69 -1.85
N VAL A 30 -10.45 -13.56 -3.00
CA VAL A 30 -9.93 -12.92 -4.21
C VAL A 30 -10.78 -11.70 -4.51
N THR A 31 -10.16 -10.58 -4.86
CA THR A 31 -10.86 -9.32 -5.10
C THR A 31 -11.88 -9.45 -6.23
N GLN A 32 -13.08 -8.89 -5.98
CA GLN A 32 -14.11 -8.70 -6.97
C GLN A 32 -14.50 -7.21 -6.97
N GLY A 33 -14.70 -6.64 -8.15
CA GLY A 33 -15.10 -5.22 -8.27
C GLY A 33 -13.99 -4.20 -8.00
N ILE A 34 -12.76 -4.63 -7.77
CA ILE A 34 -11.58 -3.75 -7.75
C ILE A 34 -10.85 -3.94 -9.07
N GLU A 35 -10.93 -2.95 -9.92
CA GLU A 35 -10.32 -3.01 -11.24
C GLU A 35 -8.80 -3.04 -11.14
N ASN A 36 -8.18 -4.08 -11.74
CA ASN A 36 -6.74 -4.24 -11.84
C ASN A 36 -5.99 -4.10 -10.50
N ALA A 37 -6.56 -4.67 -9.41
CA ALA A 37 -5.86 -4.81 -8.14
C ALA A 37 -4.61 -5.68 -8.30
N ASN A 38 -3.50 -5.24 -7.71
CA ASN A 38 -2.24 -5.98 -7.77
C ASN A 38 -1.48 -5.90 -6.45
N GLU A 39 -0.32 -5.28 -6.36
CA GLU A 39 0.51 -5.22 -5.16
C GLU A 39 -0.27 -4.65 -3.97
N THR A 40 -0.32 -5.41 -2.87
CA THR A 40 -1.24 -5.14 -1.76
C THR A 40 -0.51 -5.29 -0.43
N THR A 41 -0.83 -4.44 0.50
CA THR A 41 -0.38 -4.54 1.90
C THR A 41 -1.57 -4.72 2.84
N VAL A 42 -1.35 -5.32 4.01
CA VAL A 42 -2.40 -5.66 4.97
C VAL A 42 -1.94 -5.43 6.40
N VAL A 43 -2.87 -4.97 7.25
CA VAL A 43 -2.69 -4.91 8.71
C VAL A 43 -3.93 -5.42 9.42
N GLN A 44 -3.76 -5.99 10.61
CA GLN A 44 -4.87 -6.35 11.47
C GLN A 44 -5.37 -5.12 12.24
N MET A 45 -6.68 -4.88 12.18
CA MET A 45 -7.35 -3.80 12.91
C MET A 45 -7.59 -4.16 14.39
N CYS A 46 -7.96 -3.20 15.22
CA CYS A 46 -8.35 -3.47 16.61
C CYS A 46 -9.64 -4.29 16.71
N SER A 47 -10.51 -4.21 15.71
CA SER A 47 -11.74 -4.99 15.59
C SER A 47 -11.52 -6.48 15.22
N SER A 48 -10.29 -6.95 15.12
CA SER A 48 -9.89 -8.25 14.59
C SER A 48 -10.10 -8.45 13.08
N ASN A 49 -10.70 -7.50 12.38
CA ASN A 49 -10.79 -7.47 10.93
C ASN A 49 -9.43 -7.11 10.33
N PHE A 50 -9.29 -7.24 9.03
CA PHE A 50 -8.06 -6.93 8.31
C PHE A 50 -8.29 -5.80 7.32
N LEU A 51 -7.46 -4.76 7.40
CA LEU A 51 -7.43 -3.67 6.47
C LEU A 51 -6.42 -3.96 5.36
N PHE A 52 -6.87 -3.96 4.14
CA PHE A 52 -6.07 -4.10 2.93
C PHE A 52 -5.95 -2.75 2.22
N ASN A 53 -4.78 -2.47 1.68
CA ASN A 53 -4.53 -1.32 0.82
C ASN A 53 -4.00 -1.84 -0.51
N PHE A 54 -4.80 -1.67 -1.56
CA PHE A 54 -4.55 -2.19 -2.89
C PHE A 54 -3.92 -1.12 -3.79
N ARG A 55 -2.78 -1.45 -4.40
CA ARG A 55 -2.39 -0.78 -5.63
C ARG A 55 -3.35 -1.20 -6.72
N ASN A 56 -3.77 -0.25 -7.53
CA ASN A 56 -4.68 -0.49 -8.63
C ASN A 56 -4.28 0.36 -9.84
N GLU A 57 -4.70 -0.05 -11.03
CA GLU A 57 -4.40 0.66 -12.26
C GLU A 57 -5.65 1.38 -12.78
N ARG A 58 -6.33 2.10 -11.88
CA ARG A 58 -7.50 2.92 -12.20
C ARG A 58 -7.08 4.37 -12.48
N PHE A 59 -7.95 5.10 -13.17
CA PHE A 59 -7.70 6.51 -13.48
C PHE A 59 -7.84 7.46 -12.29
N GLU A 60 -8.46 7.02 -11.19
CA GLU A 60 -8.71 7.86 -10.01
C GLU A 60 -7.44 8.30 -9.29
N LYS A 61 -6.30 7.64 -9.57
CA LYS A 61 -4.99 7.99 -9.02
C LYS A 61 -4.96 8.14 -7.50
N CYS A 62 -5.67 7.25 -6.83
CA CYS A 62 -5.66 7.10 -5.37
C CYS A 62 -5.65 5.62 -4.99
N ARG A 63 -5.38 5.36 -3.72
CA ARG A 63 -5.39 3.98 -3.20
C ARG A 63 -6.83 3.46 -3.12
N VAL A 64 -6.98 2.14 -3.30
CA VAL A 64 -8.21 1.43 -2.97
C VAL A 64 -8.01 0.70 -1.65
N MET A 65 -8.92 0.92 -0.72
CA MET A 65 -8.91 0.28 0.59
C MET A 65 -9.99 -0.79 0.66
N GLY A 66 -9.76 -1.82 1.44
CA GLY A 66 -10.75 -2.84 1.71
C GLY A 66 -10.64 -3.39 3.12
N ILE A 67 -11.77 -3.68 3.75
CA ILE A 67 -11.81 -4.38 5.02
C ILE A 67 -12.29 -5.81 4.76
N ALA A 68 -11.50 -6.80 5.18
CA ALA A 68 -11.91 -8.18 5.24
C ALA A 68 -12.40 -8.57 6.64
N ASP A 69 -13.30 -9.52 6.70
CA ASP A 69 -13.73 -10.13 7.96
C ASP A 69 -12.56 -10.82 8.69
N ALA A 70 -12.75 -11.13 9.97
CA ALA A 70 -11.72 -11.74 10.80
C ALA A 70 -11.26 -13.14 10.31
N GLN A 71 -12.05 -13.81 9.49
CA GLN A 71 -11.74 -15.09 8.85
C GLN A 71 -11.07 -14.92 7.47
N ILE A 72 -10.91 -13.69 7.01
CA ILE A 72 -10.33 -13.35 5.69
C ILE A 72 -11.10 -14.04 4.54
N SER A 73 -12.39 -14.32 4.77
CA SER A 73 -13.23 -15.05 3.80
C SER A 73 -13.76 -14.15 2.69
N LYS A 74 -13.97 -12.87 2.98
CA LYS A 74 -14.52 -11.89 2.04
C LYS A 74 -14.14 -10.45 2.44
N LEU A 75 -14.15 -9.55 1.47
CA LEU A 75 -14.18 -8.12 1.72
C LEU A 75 -15.58 -7.69 2.13
N ILE A 76 -15.71 -7.04 3.28
CA ILE A 76 -16.98 -6.51 3.82
C ILE A 76 -17.18 -5.02 3.50
N LYS A 77 -16.11 -4.33 3.14
CA LYS A 77 -16.12 -2.93 2.69
C LYS A 77 -15.00 -2.69 1.70
N VAL A 78 -15.25 -1.90 0.66
CA VAL A 78 -14.25 -1.45 -0.31
C VAL A 78 -14.54 0.02 -0.66
N TRP A 79 -13.50 0.85 -0.77
CA TRP A 79 -13.65 2.25 -1.16
C TRP A 79 -12.35 2.79 -1.80
N SER A 80 -12.49 3.84 -2.62
CA SER A 80 -11.37 4.66 -3.10
C SER A 80 -11.00 5.68 -2.03
N GLU A 81 -9.73 5.67 -1.60
CA GLU A 81 -9.24 6.56 -0.55
C GLU A 81 -8.57 7.78 -1.19
N THR A 82 -9.34 8.81 -1.42
CA THR A 82 -8.91 10.02 -2.15
C THR A 82 -7.89 10.86 -1.39
N SER A 83 -7.76 10.69 -0.08
CA SER A 83 -6.72 11.35 0.72
C SER A 83 -5.35 10.70 0.58
N LEU A 84 -5.27 9.54 -0.08
CA LEU A 84 -4.04 8.82 -0.40
C LEU A 84 -3.79 8.83 -1.91
N PRO A 85 -3.22 9.92 -2.48
CA PRO A 85 -2.87 9.99 -3.89
C PRO A 85 -1.87 8.92 -4.26
N ASP A 86 -1.96 8.37 -5.47
CA ASP A 86 -1.12 7.26 -5.92
C ASP A 86 -0.76 7.36 -7.41
N PRO A 87 0.52 7.42 -7.76
CA PRO A 87 0.97 7.40 -9.15
C PRO A 87 1.00 5.99 -9.74
N THR A 88 0.21 5.06 -9.21
CA THR A 88 0.26 3.64 -9.55
C THR A 88 1.60 3.03 -9.13
N CYS A 89 1.93 3.16 -7.84
CA CYS A 89 3.15 2.63 -7.23
C CYS A 89 2.83 1.73 -6.03
N PHE A 90 3.76 0.84 -5.69
CA PHE A 90 3.67 0.08 -4.45
C PHE A 90 3.75 1.01 -3.24
N GLY A 91 2.97 0.72 -2.23
CA GLY A 91 3.02 1.34 -0.92
C GLY A 91 2.85 0.30 0.17
N SER A 92 3.40 0.56 1.34
CA SER A 92 3.40 -0.36 2.48
C SER A 92 2.73 0.25 3.69
N MET A 93 2.13 -0.59 4.52
CA MET A 93 1.35 -0.19 5.70
C MET A 93 1.79 -0.97 6.93
N VAL A 94 1.87 -0.29 8.06
CA VAL A 94 2.16 -0.91 9.36
C VAL A 94 1.23 -0.37 10.43
N LYS A 95 0.91 -1.20 11.40
CA LYS A 95 0.24 -0.80 12.64
C LYS A 95 1.25 -0.73 13.76
N ALA A 96 1.30 0.41 14.44
CA ALA A 96 2.08 0.60 15.66
C ALA A 96 1.17 1.19 16.74
N ASP A 97 1.11 0.51 17.88
CA ASP A 97 0.16 0.79 18.95
C ASP A 97 -1.29 0.77 18.39
N LYS A 98 -2.00 1.89 18.46
CA LYS A 98 -3.36 2.03 17.92
C LYS A 98 -3.41 2.82 16.62
N LYS A 99 -2.26 3.22 16.09
CA LYS A 99 -2.15 4.02 14.88
C LYS A 99 -1.79 3.15 13.67
N LEU A 100 -2.25 3.57 12.52
CA LEU A 100 -1.86 3.02 11.24
C LEU A 100 -0.94 4.01 10.53
N PHE A 101 0.12 3.50 9.93
CA PHE A 101 1.02 4.27 9.09
C PHE A 101 1.07 3.66 7.70
N PHE A 102 1.04 4.51 6.69
CA PHE A 102 1.14 4.12 5.29
C PHE A 102 2.17 4.98 4.59
N VAL A 103 3.02 4.35 3.76
CA VAL A 103 4.02 5.05 2.94
C VAL A 103 3.78 4.79 1.47
N ASN A 104 3.70 5.85 0.69
CA ASN A 104 3.72 5.79 -0.78
C ASN A 104 4.18 7.12 -1.39
N CYS A 105 4.35 7.14 -2.71
CA CYS A 105 4.55 8.38 -3.44
C CYS A 105 3.26 9.19 -3.48
N ALA A 106 3.27 10.40 -2.91
CA ALA A 106 2.10 11.28 -2.78
C ALA A 106 1.88 12.11 -4.05
N HIS A 107 1.66 11.46 -5.17
CA HIS A 107 1.53 12.13 -6.46
C HIS A 107 0.42 11.50 -7.30
N ASN A 108 -0.40 12.32 -7.91
CA ASN A 108 -1.56 11.90 -8.69
C ASN A 108 -1.70 12.62 -10.03
N ASP A 109 -0.56 12.98 -10.66
CA ASP A 109 -0.60 13.63 -11.98
C ASP A 109 -1.45 12.81 -12.96
N PRO A 110 -2.51 13.40 -13.53
CA PRO A 110 -3.35 12.72 -14.51
C PRO A 110 -2.70 12.56 -15.89
N ALA A 111 -1.54 13.17 -16.13
CA ALA A 111 -0.91 13.23 -17.45
C ALA A 111 -0.36 11.91 -17.97
N GLY A 112 -0.37 10.84 -17.17
CA GLY A 112 0.15 9.53 -17.57
C GLY A 112 -0.53 8.35 -16.88
N PHE A 113 -0.44 7.18 -17.51
CA PHE A 113 -0.93 5.93 -16.92
C PHE A 113 -0.15 5.58 -15.64
N TYR A 114 1.16 5.80 -15.68
CA TYR A 114 2.05 5.77 -14.52
C TYR A 114 2.54 7.19 -14.25
N GLY A 115 2.14 7.77 -13.14
CA GLY A 115 2.63 9.07 -12.71
C GLY A 115 4.09 9.03 -12.25
N GLU A 116 4.70 10.19 -12.10
CA GLU A 116 6.03 10.30 -11.51
C GLU A 116 6.03 9.80 -10.06
N ARG A 117 7.10 9.11 -9.69
CA ARG A 117 7.30 8.58 -8.34
C ARG A 117 8.07 9.59 -7.53
N ILE A 118 7.35 10.56 -7.01
CA ILE A 118 7.87 11.69 -6.22
C ILE A 118 7.08 11.88 -4.94
N HIS A 119 7.61 12.70 -4.04
CA HIS A 119 7.00 13.01 -2.76
C HIS A 119 6.69 11.75 -1.93
N LEU A 120 7.70 10.90 -1.72
CA LEU A 120 7.53 9.74 -0.86
C LEU A 120 7.12 10.19 0.54
N THR A 121 5.88 9.93 0.94
CA THR A 121 5.24 10.49 2.12
C THR A 121 4.73 9.39 3.03
N VAL A 122 4.93 9.57 4.34
CA VAL A 122 4.26 8.77 5.36
C VAL A 122 2.96 9.45 5.76
N TYR A 123 1.89 8.69 5.77
CA TYR A 123 0.57 9.06 6.27
C TYR A 123 0.26 8.36 7.58
N GLU A 124 -0.50 9.02 8.45
CA GLU A 124 -0.99 8.48 9.71
C GLU A 124 -2.52 8.44 9.72
N SER A 125 -3.07 7.38 10.29
CA SER A 125 -4.47 7.29 10.72
C SER A 125 -4.53 6.92 12.21
N GLN A 126 -5.33 7.64 12.98
CA GLN A 126 -5.56 7.41 14.42
C GLN A 126 -6.96 6.86 14.70
N ASP A 127 -7.74 6.56 13.68
CA ASP A 127 -9.16 6.22 13.73
C ASP A 127 -9.52 4.99 12.87
N GLU A 128 -8.59 4.02 12.80
CA GLU A 128 -8.78 2.76 12.07
C GLU A 128 -9.10 2.97 10.57
N ALA A 129 -8.33 3.86 9.93
CA ALA A 129 -8.43 4.20 8.51
C ALA A 129 -9.73 4.94 8.10
N VAL A 130 -10.40 5.61 9.05
CA VAL A 130 -11.52 6.51 8.70
C VAL A 130 -10.97 7.80 8.09
N THR A 131 -9.85 8.31 8.63
CA THR A 131 -9.15 9.47 8.07
C THR A 131 -7.64 9.20 7.97
N TRP A 132 -7.02 9.79 6.95
CA TRP A 132 -5.57 9.76 6.74
C TRP A 132 -5.02 11.17 6.64
N LYS A 133 -3.89 11.42 7.28
CA LYS A 133 -3.21 12.72 7.24
C LYS A 133 -1.73 12.51 6.88
N PRO A 134 -1.14 13.35 6.03
CA PRO A 134 0.29 13.32 5.81
C PRO A 134 1.02 13.65 7.12
N LEU A 135 1.99 12.83 7.49
CA LEU A 135 2.79 13.01 8.70
C LEU A 135 4.11 13.71 8.36
N PHE A 136 4.86 13.20 7.38
CA PHE A 136 6.07 13.82 6.86
C PHE A 136 6.44 13.26 5.49
N GLU A 137 7.17 14.05 4.72
CA GLU A 137 7.80 13.63 3.48
C GLU A 137 9.14 12.95 3.80
N VAL A 138 9.33 11.74 3.28
CA VAL A 138 10.56 10.95 3.43
C VAL A 138 11.62 11.44 2.46
N ASP A 139 11.24 11.63 1.20
CA ASP A 139 12.13 12.04 0.11
C ASP A 139 11.31 12.64 -1.05
N GLU A 140 11.85 13.68 -1.69
CA GLU A 140 11.25 14.24 -2.91
C GLU A 140 11.17 13.21 -4.05
N LYS A 141 12.13 12.27 -4.10
CA LYS A 141 12.21 11.23 -5.14
C LYS A 141 12.20 9.87 -4.49
N GLY A 142 11.14 9.13 -4.75
CA GLY A 142 10.97 7.79 -4.21
C GLY A 142 10.49 6.80 -5.25
N GLY A 143 10.24 5.58 -4.80
CA GLY A 143 9.70 4.49 -5.59
C GLY A 143 8.94 3.54 -4.70
N TYR A 144 9.23 2.27 -4.83
CA TYR A 144 8.74 1.27 -3.88
C TYR A 144 9.31 1.56 -2.51
N ALA A 145 8.46 1.44 -1.50
CA ALA A 145 8.85 1.63 -0.12
C ALA A 145 8.20 0.59 0.78
N ASP A 146 8.93 0.16 1.77
CA ASP A 146 8.42 -0.67 2.85
C ASP A 146 8.56 0.05 4.18
N ILE A 147 7.58 -0.15 5.08
CA ILE A 147 7.53 0.51 6.38
C ILE A 147 7.40 -0.52 7.49
N GLY A 148 8.27 -0.41 8.47
CA GLY A 148 8.23 -1.16 9.72
C GLY A 148 8.15 -0.23 10.92
N ALA A 149 7.77 -0.77 12.07
CA ALA A 149 7.70 -0.02 13.33
C ALA A 149 8.15 -0.88 14.51
N ASP A 150 8.77 -0.24 15.49
CA ASP A 150 9.05 -0.81 16.81
C ASP A 150 8.75 0.24 17.91
N GLU A 151 9.13 -0.06 19.16
CA GLU A 151 8.97 0.86 20.28
C GLU A 151 9.77 2.17 20.15
N LYS A 152 10.70 2.26 19.21
CA LYS A 152 11.59 3.41 19.01
C LYS A 152 11.17 4.28 17.82
N GLY A 153 10.31 3.82 16.92
CA GLY A 153 9.88 4.61 15.77
C GLY A 153 9.51 3.83 14.54
N LEU A 154 9.48 4.55 13.41
CA LEU A 154 9.23 4.02 12.08
C LEU A 154 10.55 3.84 11.32
N TYR A 155 10.61 2.79 10.51
CA TYR A 155 11.71 2.48 9.62
C TYR A 155 11.17 2.39 8.20
N ILE A 156 11.73 3.16 7.29
CA ILE A 156 11.30 3.19 5.89
C ILE A 156 12.48 2.75 5.01
N LEU A 157 12.35 1.59 4.37
CA LEU A 157 13.25 1.13 3.33
C LEU A 157 12.64 1.48 1.97
N TYR A 158 13.36 2.20 1.12
CA TYR A 158 12.79 2.67 -0.13
C TYR A 158 13.78 2.77 -1.29
N GLU A 159 13.24 2.67 -2.48
CA GLU A 159 13.95 2.92 -3.72
C GLU A 159 14.05 4.42 -3.97
N ARG A 160 15.26 4.88 -4.28
CA ARG A 160 15.50 6.23 -4.78
C ARG A 160 16.04 6.17 -6.20
N GLY A 161 15.36 6.83 -7.12
CA GLY A 161 15.74 6.80 -8.52
C GLY A 161 15.14 7.96 -9.33
N VAL A 162 15.50 8.00 -10.60
CA VAL A 162 14.98 8.95 -11.58
C VAL A 162 14.52 8.16 -12.82
N ALA A 163 13.36 8.54 -13.36
CA ALA A 163 12.84 8.00 -14.61
C ALA A 163 12.73 6.46 -14.64
N GLY A 164 12.20 5.85 -13.57
CA GLY A 164 11.95 4.42 -13.52
C GLY A 164 13.21 3.54 -13.36
N ARG A 165 14.35 4.15 -13.04
CA ARG A 165 15.59 3.43 -12.73
C ARG A 165 15.95 3.64 -11.26
N VAL A 166 15.90 2.56 -10.48
CA VAL A 166 16.40 2.56 -9.12
C VAL A 166 17.92 2.80 -9.14
N LYS A 167 18.36 3.82 -8.42
CA LYS A 167 19.79 4.14 -8.28
C LYS A 167 20.36 3.70 -6.95
N MET A 168 19.53 3.65 -5.91
CA MET A 168 19.93 3.21 -4.57
C MET A 168 18.72 2.78 -3.75
N LEU A 169 18.98 1.94 -2.74
CA LEU A 169 18.07 1.65 -1.64
C LEU A 169 18.52 2.47 -0.44
N LEU A 170 17.58 3.12 0.23
CA LEU A 170 17.84 3.94 1.41
C LEU A 170 16.98 3.46 2.57
N LEU A 171 17.54 3.51 3.79
CA LEU A 171 16.83 3.29 5.02
C LEU A 171 16.78 4.61 5.79
N LYS A 172 15.59 5.06 6.14
CA LYS A 172 15.37 6.18 7.06
C LYS A 172 14.65 5.71 8.31
N ARG A 173 14.99 6.33 9.42
CA ARG A 173 14.35 6.13 10.72
C ARG A 173 13.71 7.43 11.18
N TYR A 174 12.46 7.34 11.59
CA TYR A 174 11.73 8.39 12.30
C TYR A 174 11.52 7.93 13.74
N ILE A 175 11.98 8.72 14.72
CA ILE A 175 11.91 8.40 16.15
C ILE A 175 10.66 9.09 16.73
N TRP A 176 9.90 8.34 17.54
CA TRP A 176 8.72 8.86 18.28
C TRP A 176 9.06 10.06 19.15
#